data_cd63325490da31053a228fbc2181c508
#
_entry.id   cd63325490da31053a228fbc2181c508
#
_cell.length_a   1.000
_cell.length_b   1.000
_cell.length_c   1.000
_cell.angle_alpha   90.00
_cell.angle_beta   90.00
_cell.angle_gamma   90.00
#
_symmetry.space_group_name_H-M   'P 1'
#
loop_
_entity.id
_entity.type
_entity.pdbx_description
1 polymer ?
#
loop_
_entity_poly.entity_id
_entity_poly.type
_entity_poly.pdbx_seq_one_letter_code
_entity_poly.pdbx_strand_id
1 'polypeptide(L)'
;MPFQLTPDREKHAEELFTRYPTRRAACIPLLHLCQQQNGWVSEEVIAYVAGRIGLTTAQVQGVVTFYTMFHQQPVAPNVVWVCRTLSCEIRGAKRIQEHLEERLGCHVGGVSRDGKFSLKKAECLAACGQAPMIQLNDDLHENLTLESLDRILDAVAARTPAPPPHAPHLSAPHGHAAHKE
;
A
#
# COMPACT_ATOMS: atom_id res chain seq x y z
N MET A 1 16.07 0.70 -17.01
CA MET A 1 15.29 0.70 -18.27
C MET A 1 14.01 1.47 -18.01
N PRO A 2 13.48 2.25 -18.95
CA PRO A 2 12.21 2.94 -18.75
C PRO A 2 11.08 1.93 -18.46
N PHE A 3 10.17 2.28 -17.56
CA PHE A 3 9.02 1.45 -17.25
C PHE A 3 8.09 1.32 -18.47
N GLN A 4 7.56 0.13 -18.69
CA GLN A 4 6.53 -0.16 -19.69
C GLN A 4 5.57 -1.21 -19.14
N LEU A 5 4.30 -1.10 -19.48
CA LEU A 5 3.32 -2.15 -19.17
C LEU A 5 3.59 -3.40 -20.02
N THR A 6 3.27 -4.56 -19.47
CA THR A 6 3.23 -5.80 -20.26
C THR A 6 2.16 -5.71 -21.34
N PRO A 7 2.26 -6.47 -22.45
CA PRO A 7 1.30 -6.40 -23.55
C PRO A 7 -0.16 -6.58 -23.11
N ASP A 8 -0.43 -7.45 -22.14
CA ASP A 8 -1.79 -7.67 -21.62
C ASP A 8 -2.29 -6.48 -20.80
N ARG A 9 -1.43 -5.89 -19.98
CA ARG A 9 -1.77 -4.67 -19.21
C ARG A 9 -1.88 -3.45 -20.11
N GLU A 10 -1.15 -3.41 -21.21
CA GLU A 10 -1.28 -2.37 -22.21
C GLU A 10 -2.68 -2.37 -22.86
N LYS A 11 -3.22 -3.56 -23.18
CA LYS A 11 -4.61 -3.70 -23.64
C LYS A 11 -5.60 -3.17 -22.61
N HIS A 12 -5.42 -3.52 -21.33
CA HIS A 12 -6.26 -2.99 -20.25
C HIS A 12 -6.16 -1.46 -20.13
N ALA A 13 -4.98 -0.88 -20.32
CA ALA A 13 -4.82 0.57 -20.32
C ALA A 13 -5.58 1.24 -21.48
N GLU A 14 -5.56 0.67 -22.68
CA GLU A 14 -6.34 1.19 -23.80
C GLU A 14 -7.86 1.05 -23.54
N GLU A 15 -8.31 -0.08 -22.97
CA GLU A 15 -9.71 -0.23 -22.55
C GLU A 15 -10.11 0.79 -21.50
N LEU A 16 -9.25 1.10 -20.53
CA LEU A 16 -9.50 2.15 -19.52
C LEU A 16 -9.74 3.50 -20.19
N PHE A 17 -8.94 3.88 -21.19
CA PHE A 17 -9.10 5.15 -21.88
C PHE A 17 -10.44 5.28 -22.60
N THR A 18 -11.07 4.19 -23.03
CA THR A 18 -12.41 4.23 -23.64
C THR A 18 -13.53 4.51 -22.65
N ARG A 19 -13.30 4.25 -21.35
CA ARG A 19 -14.31 4.43 -20.28
C ARG A 19 -14.36 5.85 -19.72
N TYR A 20 -13.38 6.69 -20.05
CA TYR A 20 -13.26 8.04 -19.52
C TYR A 20 -13.37 9.08 -20.61
N PRO A 21 -14.00 10.26 -20.33
CA PRO A 21 -14.18 11.30 -21.35
C PRO A 21 -12.86 11.91 -21.84
N THR A 22 -11.80 11.82 -21.03
CA THR A 22 -10.45 12.28 -21.39
C THR A 22 -9.41 11.31 -20.84
N ARG A 23 -8.25 11.20 -21.49
CA ARG A 23 -7.13 10.39 -20.97
C ARG A 23 -6.67 10.84 -19.59
N ARG A 24 -6.72 12.15 -19.31
CA ARG A 24 -6.39 12.72 -18.00
C ARG A 24 -7.28 12.14 -16.87
N ALA A 25 -8.55 11.92 -17.11
CA ALA A 25 -9.49 11.37 -16.13
C ALA A 25 -9.13 9.91 -15.74
N ALA A 26 -8.39 9.19 -16.59
CA ALA A 26 -7.92 7.84 -16.30
C ALA A 26 -6.60 7.78 -15.51
N CYS A 27 -6.11 8.90 -14.95
CA CYS A 27 -4.83 8.96 -14.22
C CYS A 27 -4.78 7.94 -13.07
N ILE A 28 -5.78 7.94 -12.18
CA ILE A 28 -5.83 7.06 -11.01
C ILE A 28 -5.89 5.57 -11.41
N PRO A 29 -6.81 5.12 -12.26
CA PRO A 29 -6.86 3.71 -12.66
C PRO A 29 -5.62 3.27 -13.44
N LEU A 30 -4.98 4.14 -14.23
CA LEU A 30 -3.72 3.83 -14.90
C LEU A 30 -2.57 3.67 -13.88
N LEU A 31 -2.49 4.53 -12.85
CA LEU A 31 -1.54 4.39 -11.76
C LEU A 31 -1.73 3.07 -10.99
N HIS A 32 -2.98 2.66 -10.73
CA HIS A 32 -3.26 1.35 -10.13
C HIS A 32 -2.74 0.19 -10.99
N LEU A 33 -3.00 0.24 -12.30
CA LEU A 33 -2.54 -0.79 -13.23
C LEU A 33 -1.00 -0.89 -13.25
N CYS A 34 -0.32 0.26 -13.22
CA CYS A 34 1.14 0.31 -13.14
C CYS A 34 1.66 -0.20 -11.79
N GLN A 35 1.05 0.22 -10.68
CA GLN A 35 1.43 -0.24 -9.34
C GLN A 35 1.26 -1.75 -9.16
N GLN A 36 0.18 -2.32 -9.68
CA GLN A 36 -0.03 -3.77 -9.67
C GLN A 36 1.05 -4.55 -10.41
N GLN A 37 1.67 -3.97 -11.43
CA GLN A 37 2.78 -4.59 -12.15
C GLN A 37 4.12 -4.40 -11.45
N ASN A 38 4.38 -3.18 -10.99
CA ASN A 38 5.69 -2.75 -10.47
C ASN A 38 5.83 -2.94 -8.95
N GLY A 39 4.70 -3.14 -8.23
CA GLY A 39 4.63 -3.21 -6.78
C GLY A 39 4.56 -1.83 -6.09
N TRP A 40 5.03 -0.78 -6.76
CA TRP A 40 5.04 0.60 -6.27
C TRP A 40 5.10 1.59 -7.44
N VAL A 41 4.86 2.87 -7.16
CA VAL A 41 4.90 3.96 -8.16
C VAL A 41 6.27 4.63 -8.11
N SER A 42 7.17 4.18 -8.98
CA SER A 42 8.51 4.77 -9.16
C SER A 42 8.46 6.04 -10.03
N GLU A 43 9.58 6.76 -10.10
CA GLU A 43 9.73 7.92 -10.99
C GLU A 43 9.52 7.55 -12.47
N GLU A 44 9.97 6.36 -12.87
CA GLU A 44 9.77 5.84 -14.22
C GLU A 44 8.29 5.55 -14.49
N VAL A 45 7.54 5.03 -13.50
CA VAL A 45 6.08 4.86 -13.59
C VAL A 45 5.39 6.19 -13.73
N ILE A 46 5.78 7.20 -12.96
CA ILE A 46 5.24 8.56 -13.05
C ILE A 46 5.49 9.15 -14.44
N ALA A 47 6.71 9.02 -14.96
CA ALA A 47 7.07 9.51 -16.30
C ALA A 47 6.25 8.80 -17.40
N TYR A 48 6.09 7.47 -17.28
CA TYR A 48 5.26 6.68 -18.19
C TYR A 48 3.81 7.16 -18.18
N VAL A 49 3.19 7.26 -17.01
CA VAL A 49 1.79 7.69 -16.86
C VAL A 49 1.61 9.11 -17.41
N ALA A 50 2.51 10.04 -17.07
CA ALA A 50 2.46 11.42 -17.54
C ALA A 50 2.45 11.49 -19.07
N GLY A 51 3.34 10.76 -19.74
CA GLY A 51 3.41 10.67 -21.21
C GLY A 51 2.14 10.09 -21.83
N ARG A 52 1.52 9.09 -21.18
CA ARG A 52 0.31 8.41 -21.69
C ARG A 52 -0.95 9.28 -21.64
N ILE A 53 -1.06 10.16 -20.66
CA ILE A 53 -2.27 10.96 -20.41
C ILE A 53 -2.11 12.45 -20.72
N GLY A 54 -0.92 12.87 -21.18
CA GLY A 54 -0.65 14.26 -21.55
C GLY A 54 -0.56 15.21 -20.34
N LEU A 55 -0.04 14.72 -19.21
CA LEU A 55 0.26 15.53 -18.02
C LEU A 55 1.76 15.70 -17.84
N THR A 56 2.17 16.65 -17.00
CA THR A 56 3.53 16.75 -16.53
C THR A 56 3.79 15.72 -15.41
N THR A 57 5.05 15.31 -15.23
CA THR A 57 5.45 14.43 -14.12
C THR A 57 5.08 15.03 -12.76
N ALA A 58 5.21 16.34 -12.57
CA ALA A 58 4.82 17.05 -11.35
C ALA A 58 3.30 16.93 -11.05
N GLN A 59 2.45 16.98 -12.08
CA GLN A 59 1.00 16.81 -11.90
C GLN A 59 0.67 15.36 -11.49
N VAL A 60 1.30 14.37 -12.10
CA VAL A 60 1.11 12.96 -11.74
C VAL A 60 1.68 12.70 -10.34
N GLN A 61 2.85 13.25 -10.00
CA GLN A 61 3.43 13.16 -8.65
C GLN A 61 2.47 13.74 -7.59
N GLY A 62 1.81 14.87 -7.90
CA GLY A 62 0.80 15.45 -7.02
C GLY A 62 -0.38 14.50 -6.73
N VAL A 63 -0.81 13.71 -7.71
CA VAL A 63 -1.82 12.66 -7.52
C VAL A 63 -1.27 11.54 -6.64
N VAL A 64 -0.06 11.07 -6.92
CA VAL A 64 0.58 9.97 -6.16
C VAL A 64 0.77 10.34 -4.69
N THR A 65 1.18 11.58 -4.39
CA THR A 65 1.38 12.03 -3.01
C THR A 65 0.07 12.31 -2.26
N PHE A 66 -0.98 12.69 -2.97
CA PHE A 66 -2.29 12.95 -2.38
C PHE A 66 -3.02 11.65 -2.00
N TYR A 67 -2.99 10.64 -2.85
CA TYR A 67 -3.68 9.38 -2.63
C TYR A 67 -2.79 8.36 -1.94
N THR A 68 -3.04 8.09 -0.66
CA THR A 68 -2.21 7.22 0.22
C THR A 68 -2.13 5.76 -0.23
N MET A 69 -3.03 5.30 -1.09
CA MET A 69 -3.00 3.95 -1.67
C MET A 69 -1.85 3.75 -2.68
N PHE A 70 -1.24 4.83 -3.17
CA PHE A 70 -0.07 4.72 -4.02
C PHE A 70 1.21 4.63 -3.18
N HIS A 71 1.94 3.55 -3.37
CA HIS A 71 3.21 3.32 -2.69
C HIS A 71 4.33 4.04 -3.43
N GLN A 72 4.97 5.02 -2.79
CA GLN A 72 6.08 5.79 -3.36
C GLN A 72 7.44 5.11 -3.15
N GLN A 73 7.45 3.98 -2.48
CA GLN A 73 8.62 3.14 -2.24
C GLN A 73 8.20 1.67 -2.33
N PRO A 74 9.15 0.75 -2.60
CA PRO A 74 8.87 -0.66 -2.60
C PRO A 74 8.19 -1.11 -1.30
N VAL A 75 7.20 -1.97 -1.42
CA VAL A 75 6.49 -2.59 -0.29
C VAL A 75 6.59 -4.10 -0.37
N ALA A 76 6.42 -4.77 0.76
CA ALA A 76 6.32 -6.22 0.80
C ALA A 76 5.05 -6.71 0.05
N PRO A 77 4.98 -7.99 -0.34
CA PRO A 77 3.83 -8.55 -1.05
C PRO A 77 2.50 -8.37 -0.33
N ASN A 78 2.52 -8.25 1.00
CA ASN A 78 1.32 -7.99 1.79
C ASN A 78 1.46 -6.68 2.55
N VAL A 79 0.50 -5.79 2.38
CA VAL A 79 0.48 -4.49 3.05
C VAL A 79 -0.63 -4.47 4.09
N VAL A 80 -0.25 -4.31 5.36
CA VAL A 80 -1.17 -4.21 6.49
C VAL A 80 -1.37 -2.74 6.84
N TRP A 81 -2.59 -2.24 6.76
CA TRP A 81 -2.98 -0.92 7.18
C TRP A 81 -3.76 -0.98 8.49
N VAL A 82 -3.28 -0.32 9.53
CA VAL A 82 -3.99 -0.22 10.83
C VAL A 82 -4.77 1.09 10.87
N CYS A 83 -6.07 1.01 11.11
CA CYS A 83 -6.92 2.18 11.32
C CYS A 83 -6.58 2.84 12.67
N ARG A 84 -6.36 4.18 12.68
CA ARG A 84 -6.04 4.95 13.89
C ARG A 84 -7.08 5.98 14.29
N THR A 85 -8.29 5.94 13.68
CA THR A 85 -9.35 6.89 13.98
C THR A 85 -9.96 6.63 15.36
N LEU A 86 -10.62 7.63 15.91
CA LEU A 86 -11.16 7.66 17.26
C LEU A 86 -11.90 6.37 17.67
N SER A 87 -12.83 5.88 16.84
CA SER A 87 -13.57 4.64 17.14
C SER A 87 -12.65 3.42 17.28
N CYS A 88 -11.67 3.28 16.39
CA CYS A 88 -10.69 2.20 16.46
C CYS A 88 -9.75 2.37 17.66
N GLU A 89 -9.32 3.59 17.95
CA GLU A 89 -8.44 3.88 19.09
C GLU A 89 -9.10 3.55 20.41
N ILE A 90 -10.36 3.98 20.63
CA ILE A 90 -11.14 3.66 21.83
C ILE A 90 -11.35 2.14 21.97
N ARG A 91 -11.48 1.43 20.85
CA ARG A 91 -11.70 -0.02 20.78
C ARG A 91 -10.40 -0.84 20.77
N GLY A 92 -9.24 -0.20 20.95
CA GLY A 92 -7.96 -0.88 21.14
C GLY A 92 -7.07 -0.99 19.89
N ALA A 93 -7.21 -0.11 18.89
CA ALA A 93 -6.33 -0.09 17.72
C ALA A 93 -4.86 0.04 18.08
N LYS A 94 -4.53 0.77 19.15
CA LYS A 94 -3.16 0.87 19.67
C LYS A 94 -2.60 -0.51 20.06
N ARG A 95 -3.37 -1.35 20.75
CA ARG A 95 -2.95 -2.73 21.10
C ARG A 95 -2.75 -3.60 19.86
N ILE A 96 -3.64 -3.45 18.86
CA ILE A 96 -3.50 -4.12 17.55
C ILE A 96 -2.19 -3.70 16.87
N GLN A 97 -1.87 -2.40 16.87
CA GLN A 97 -0.63 -1.91 16.29
C GLN A 97 0.60 -2.43 17.02
N GLU A 98 0.65 -2.30 18.36
CA GLU A 98 1.76 -2.77 19.18
C GLU A 98 2.02 -4.28 18.98
N HIS A 99 0.95 -5.08 18.93
CA HIS A 99 1.04 -6.51 18.65
C HIS A 99 1.57 -6.80 17.24
N LEU A 100 1.14 -6.03 16.23
CA LEU A 100 1.67 -6.14 14.87
C LEU A 100 3.15 -5.79 14.80
N GLU A 101 3.58 -4.72 15.48
CA GLU A 101 5.00 -4.32 15.52
C GLU A 101 5.88 -5.41 16.16
N GLU A 102 5.42 -6.00 17.25
CA GLU A 102 6.10 -7.12 17.92
C GLU A 102 6.13 -8.38 17.02
N ARG A 103 4.98 -8.77 16.50
CA ARG A 103 4.80 -10.00 15.70
C ARG A 103 5.57 -9.95 14.38
N LEU A 104 5.55 -8.82 13.70
CA LEU A 104 6.24 -8.63 12.43
C LEU A 104 7.71 -8.22 12.61
N GLY A 105 8.10 -7.79 13.81
CA GLY A 105 9.44 -7.33 14.13
C GLY A 105 9.85 -6.07 13.36
N CYS A 106 8.89 -5.17 13.11
CA CYS A 106 9.11 -3.89 12.45
C CYS A 106 8.18 -2.83 13.03
N HIS A 107 8.54 -1.56 12.89
CA HIS A 107 7.66 -0.44 13.23
C HIS A 107 6.77 -0.04 12.05
N VAL A 108 5.74 0.75 12.34
CA VAL A 108 4.91 1.38 11.30
C VAL A 108 5.78 2.11 10.28
N GLY A 109 5.52 1.88 9.00
CA GLY A 109 6.34 2.34 7.87
C GLY A 109 7.40 1.34 7.44
N GLY A 110 7.64 0.28 8.23
CA GLY A 110 8.66 -0.73 7.97
C GLY A 110 8.12 -1.98 7.28
N VAL A 111 9.06 -2.92 7.09
CA VAL A 111 8.83 -4.24 6.51
C VAL A 111 9.18 -5.29 7.55
N SER A 112 8.42 -6.37 7.62
CA SER A 112 8.66 -7.51 8.52
C SER A 112 10.03 -8.15 8.27
N ARG A 113 10.57 -8.78 9.31
CA ARG A 113 11.90 -9.45 9.24
C ARG A 113 11.99 -10.52 8.14
N ASP A 114 10.88 -11.18 7.84
CA ASP A 114 10.78 -12.19 6.78
C ASP A 114 10.48 -11.59 5.39
N GLY A 115 10.34 -10.27 5.29
CA GLY A 115 10.07 -9.56 4.05
C GLY A 115 8.66 -9.76 3.47
N LYS A 116 7.75 -10.42 4.20
CA LYS A 116 6.43 -10.77 3.68
C LYS A 116 5.37 -9.69 3.89
N PHE A 117 5.56 -8.81 4.88
CA PHE A 117 4.58 -7.79 5.26
C PHE A 117 5.19 -6.39 5.32
N SER A 118 4.44 -5.40 4.86
CA SER A 118 4.68 -3.99 5.16
C SER A 118 3.62 -3.50 6.12
N LEU A 119 4.01 -2.81 7.21
CA LEU A 119 3.09 -2.27 8.21
C LEU A 119 2.89 -0.78 7.99
N LYS A 120 1.65 -0.34 7.82
CA LYS A 120 1.28 1.06 7.59
C LYS A 120 0.12 1.49 8.50
N LYS A 121 -0.08 2.80 8.62
CA LYS A 121 -1.25 3.39 9.30
C LYS A 121 -2.20 4.00 8.26
N ALA A 122 -3.50 3.75 8.44
CA ALA A 122 -4.56 4.47 7.75
C ALA A 122 -5.25 5.44 8.70
N GLU A 123 -5.62 6.63 8.21
CA GLU A 123 -6.40 7.58 9.01
C GLU A 123 -7.77 7.00 9.34
N CYS A 124 -8.49 6.48 8.34
CA CYS A 124 -9.79 5.83 8.53
C CYS A 124 -10.03 4.78 7.44
N LEU A 125 -10.50 3.60 7.86
CA LEU A 125 -10.92 2.53 6.95
C LEU A 125 -12.46 2.48 6.77
N ALA A 126 -13.17 3.50 7.25
CA ALA A 126 -14.59 3.78 7.03
C ALA A 126 -15.61 2.75 7.58
N ALA A 127 -15.21 1.74 8.37
CA ALA A 127 -16.11 0.77 9.01
C ALA A 127 -16.14 0.93 10.53
N CYS A 128 -16.38 2.15 11.03
CA CYS A 128 -16.22 2.53 12.44
C CYS A 128 -17.11 1.73 13.41
N GLY A 129 -18.25 1.20 12.96
CA GLY A 129 -19.13 0.34 13.75
C GLY A 129 -18.54 -1.03 14.08
N GLN A 130 -17.50 -1.43 13.37
CA GLN A 130 -16.85 -2.75 13.45
C GLN A 130 -15.39 -2.66 13.95
N ALA A 131 -15.09 -1.60 14.69
CA ALA A 131 -13.76 -1.38 15.24
C ALA A 131 -13.38 -2.41 16.33
N PRO A 132 -12.08 -2.72 16.56
CA PRO A 132 -10.92 -2.25 15.80
C PRO A 132 -10.72 -3.06 14.51
N MET A 133 -10.00 -2.49 13.52
CA MET A 133 -9.84 -3.09 12.21
C MET A 133 -8.49 -2.81 11.57
N ILE A 134 -8.14 -3.69 10.64
CA ILE A 134 -7.05 -3.52 9.67
C ILE A 134 -7.59 -3.72 8.26
N GLN A 135 -6.84 -3.21 7.28
CA GLN A 135 -6.95 -3.66 5.89
C GLN A 135 -5.66 -4.42 5.56
N LEU A 136 -5.79 -5.62 5.02
CA LEU A 136 -4.68 -6.44 4.54
C LEU A 136 -4.83 -6.61 3.03
N ASN A 137 -3.97 -5.94 2.28
CA ASN A 137 -4.10 -5.74 0.83
C ASN A 137 -5.45 -5.07 0.51
N ASP A 138 -6.35 -5.80 -0.18
CA ASP A 138 -7.69 -5.31 -0.54
C ASP A 138 -8.79 -5.78 0.45
N ASP A 139 -8.45 -6.66 1.41
CA ASP A 139 -9.40 -7.25 2.34
C ASP A 139 -9.47 -6.45 3.65
N LEU A 140 -10.71 -6.10 4.06
CA LEU A 140 -10.97 -5.45 5.34
C LEU A 140 -11.27 -6.52 6.41
N HIS A 141 -10.57 -6.44 7.54
CA HIS A 141 -10.75 -7.32 8.69
C HIS A 141 -11.21 -6.50 9.90
N GLU A 142 -12.37 -6.84 10.41
CA GLU A 142 -13.14 -6.08 11.39
C GLU A 142 -13.25 -6.82 12.73
N ASN A 143 -13.68 -6.10 13.81
CA ASN A 143 -13.88 -6.66 15.16
C ASN A 143 -12.70 -7.50 15.64
N LEU A 144 -11.49 -7.00 15.40
CA LEU A 144 -10.28 -7.77 15.65
C LEU A 144 -10.02 -8.01 17.13
N THR A 145 -9.65 -9.25 17.42
CA THR A 145 -8.90 -9.64 18.64
C THR A 145 -7.47 -9.99 18.25
N LEU A 146 -6.54 -10.06 19.21
CA LEU A 146 -5.15 -10.46 18.93
C LEU A 146 -5.10 -11.87 18.34
N GLU A 147 -5.93 -12.79 18.82
CA GLU A 147 -5.98 -14.17 18.34
C GLU A 147 -6.54 -14.27 16.90
N SER A 148 -7.54 -13.43 16.54
CA SER A 148 -8.06 -13.40 15.18
C SER A 148 -7.04 -12.80 14.23
N LEU A 149 -6.32 -11.76 14.66
CA LEU A 149 -5.26 -11.12 13.92
C LEU A 149 -4.12 -12.11 13.61
N ASP A 150 -3.65 -12.86 14.61
CA ASP A 150 -2.60 -13.86 14.42
C ASP A 150 -3.00 -14.92 13.40
N ARG A 151 -4.24 -15.44 13.47
CA ARG A 151 -4.76 -16.39 12.48
C ARG A 151 -4.76 -15.84 11.05
N ILE A 152 -5.13 -14.56 10.89
CA ILE A 152 -5.13 -13.90 9.59
C ILE A 152 -3.70 -13.79 9.04
N LEU A 153 -2.77 -13.32 9.87
CA LEU A 153 -1.36 -13.18 9.47
C LEU A 153 -0.73 -14.53 9.11
N ASP A 154 -0.97 -15.57 9.92
CA ASP A 154 -0.44 -16.91 9.67
C ASP A 154 -0.98 -17.50 8.36
N ALA A 155 -2.28 -17.36 8.12
CA ALA A 155 -2.91 -17.85 6.88
C ALA A 155 -2.36 -17.15 5.63
N VAL A 156 -2.05 -15.85 5.71
CA VAL A 156 -1.46 -15.09 4.61
C VAL A 156 0.03 -15.42 4.46
N ALA A 157 0.78 -15.46 5.56
CA ALA A 157 2.22 -15.81 5.54
C ALA A 157 2.48 -17.20 4.93
N ALA A 158 1.59 -18.16 5.20
CA ALA A 158 1.71 -19.52 4.64
C ALA A 158 1.53 -19.57 3.11
N ARG A 159 0.75 -18.64 2.54
CA ARG A 159 0.49 -18.55 1.09
C ARG A 159 1.47 -17.65 0.36
N THR A 160 2.19 -16.81 1.08
CA THR A 160 3.13 -15.83 0.51
C THR A 160 4.51 -16.46 0.39
N PRO A 161 5.06 -16.61 -0.83
CA PRO A 161 6.43 -17.08 -1.01
C PRO A 161 7.42 -16.10 -0.36
N ALA A 162 8.58 -16.61 0.03
CA ALA A 162 9.66 -15.74 0.49
C ALA A 162 10.05 -14.76 -0.63
N PRO A 163 10.34 -13.48 -0.31
CA PRO A 163 10.81 -12.54 -1.31
C PRO A 163 12.12 -13.05 -1.93
N PRO A 164 12.38 -12.76 -3.22
CA PRO A 164 13.62 -13.17 -3.86
C PRO A 164 14.83 -12.53 -3.16
N PRO A 165 15.99 -13.22 -3.09
CA PRO A 165 17.17 -12.76 -2.36
C PRO A 165 17.77 -11.43 -2.85
N HIS A 166 17.31 -10.93 -4.00
CA HIS A 166 17.71 -9.67 -4.60
C HIS A 166 16.56 -8.62 -4.63
N ALA A 167 15.49 -8.82 -3.86
CA ALA A 167 14.52 -7.75 -3.65
C ALA A 167 15.29 -6.51 -3.13
N PRO A 168 15.06 -5.31 -3.70
CA PRO A 168 15.72 -4.11 -3.22
C PRO A 168 15.52 -4.03 -1.72
N HIS A 169 16.60 -3.75 -0.96
CA HIS A 169 16.52 -3.63 0.48
C HIS A 169 15.39 -2.66 0.83
N LEU A 170 14.31 -3.21 1.37
CA LEU A 170 13.16 -2.46 1.88
C LEU A 170 13.61 -1.84 3.22
N SER A 171 14.60 -0.92 3.15
CA SER A 171 15.04 -0.17 4.32
C SER A 171 13.89 0.74 4.75
N ALA A 172 13.60 0.71 6.05
CA ALA A 172 12.67 1.66 6.65
C ALA A 172 13.07 3.09 6.21
N PRO A 173 12.11 3.96 5.85
CA PRO A 173 12.42 5.35 5.58
C PRO A 173 13.13 5.91 6.80
N HIS A 174 14.27 6.59 6.57
CA HIS A 174 15.02 7.27 7.62
C HIS A 174 14.07 8.12 8.43
N GLY A 175 14.03 7.87 9.74
CA GLY A 175 13.05 8.40 10.66
C GLY A 175 12.83 9.90 10.51
N HIS A 176 11.59 10.29 10.42
CA HIS A 176 11.21 11.60 10.89
C HIS A 176 11.57 11.63 12.38
N ALA A 177 12.54 12.48 12.71
CA ALA A 177 12.90 12.79 14.07
C ALA A 177 11.61 13.07 14.86
N ALA A 178 11.40 12.30 15.91
CA ALA A 178 10.35 12.57 16.86
C ALA A 178 10.50 14.00 17.36
N HIS A 179 9.60 14.90 17.00
CA HIS A 179 9.40 16.12 17.77
C HIS A 179 8.93 15.66 19.15
N LYS A 180 9.86 15.73 20.10
CA LYS A 180 9.55 15.72 21.54
C LYS A 180 8.93 17.07 21.85
N GLU A 181 7.67 17.11 22.18
CA GLU A 181 7.04 18.03 23.11
C GLU A 181 6.19 17.23 24.08
#